data_8b7764deeec9a5fca51998929cdb9082
#
_entry.id   8b7764deeec9a5fca51998929cdb9082
#
_cell.length_a   1.000
_cell.length_b   1.000
_cell.length_c   1.000
_cell.angle_alpha   90.00
_cell.angle_beta   90.00
_cell.angle_gamma   90.00
#
_symmetry.space_group_name_H-M   'P 1'
#
loop_
_entity.id
_entity.type
_entity.pdbx_description
1 polymer ?
#
loop_
_entity_poly.entity_id
_entity_poly.type
_entity_poly.pdbx_seq_one_letter_code
_entity_poly.pdbx_strand_id
1 'polypeptide(L)'
;PLGETRFVAEQATESAERHGAEISGIVAHADLTLGDELIEVLAGHEVSGNGLFRGIRHAGACATHPKELFIPGGAPKGLYADQKFRTGVRLLGRKGYSYDTWHYHYQNKDFYELALAAPDTQMILDHFGTPLGVGYYADKKAGVFKQWKQDIKKIAECDNVVAKIGGLAMPDNGFGWHNRSTPPDSDEFVEAQRDYYLHTIDCFGPDRCMFESNFPVDRFSISYPVLYNGLKKIVIDFSEEEKDAMFYNTAERIYRLH
;
A
#
# COMPACT_ATOMS: atom_id res chain seq x y z
N PRO A 1 5.96 16.86 -9.51
CA PRO A 1 4.90 16.08 -8.87
C PRO A 1 3.50 16.49 -9.33
N LEU A 2 3.17 17.81 -9.45
CA LEU A 2 1.82 18.29 -9.77
C LEU A 2 1.28 17.85 -11.14
N GLY A 3 2.15 17.63 -12.13
CA GLY A 3 1.78 17.17 -13.46
C GLY A 3 1.11 15.80 -13.47
N GLU A 4 1.57 14.88 -12.63
CA GLU A 4 0.96 13.55 -12.48
C GLU A 4 -0.45 13.65 -11.88
N THR A 5 -0.61 14.45 -10.82
CA THR A 5 -1.92 14.65 -10.19
C THR A 5 -2.93 15.25 -11.15
N ARG A 6 -2.52 16.25 -11.96
CA ARG A 6 -3.36 16.83 -13.01
C ARG A 6 -3.75 15.81 -14.05
N PHE A 7 -2.78 15.05 -14.56
CA PHE A 7 -3.04 13.99 -15.54
C PHE A 7 -4.08 12.97 -15.01
N VAL A 8 -3.94 12.51 -13.76
CA VAL A 8 -4.89 11.56 -13.19
C VAL A 8 -6.28 12.18 -13.02
N ALA A 9 -6.37 13.46 -12.62
CA ALA A 9 -7.65 14.18 -12.53
C ALA A 9 -8.32 14.33 -13.91
N GLU A 10 -7.55 14.58 -14.97
CA GLU A 10 -8.05 14.61 -16.36
C GLU A 10 -8.55 13.21 -16.77
N GLN A 11 -7.81 12.14 -16.45
CA GLN A 11 -8.24 10.77 -16.73
C GLN A 11 -9.51 10.38 -15.95
N ALA A 12 -9.70 10.89 -14.73
CA ALA A 12 -10.93 10.68 -13.97
C ALA A 12 -12.14 11.27 -14.71
N THR A 13 -12.01 12.48 -15.23
CA THR A 13 -13.06 13.12 -16.04
C THR A 13 -13.37 12.33 -17.30
N GLU A 14 -12.34 11.95 -18.08
CA GLU A 14 -12.52 11.16 -19.29
C GLU A 14 -13.16 9.79 -19.03
N SER A 15 -12.79 9.12 -17.94
CA SER A 15 -13.36 7.82 -17.57
C SER A 15 -14.84 7.92 -17.24
N ALA A 16 -15.22 8.96 -16.48
CA ALA A 16 -16.62 9.22 -16.15
C ALA A 16 -17.47 9.51 -17.40
N GLU A 17 -16.96 10.34 -18.34
CA GLU A 17 -17.65 10.64 -19.60
C GLU A 17 -17.86 9.41 -20.49
N ARG A 18 -16.95 8.44 -20.40
CA ARG A 18 -17.02 7.18 -21.15
C ARG A 18 -17.78 6.06 -20.42
N HIS A 19 -18.41 6.36 -19.27
CA HIS A 19 -19.03 5.37 -18.40
C HIS A 19 -18.06 4.23 -17.98
N GLY A 20 -16.77 4.57 -17.81
CA GLY A 20 -15.74 3.68 -17.32
C GLY A 20 -15.74 3.54 -15.79
N ALA A 21 -14.67 2.98 -15.26
CA ALA A 21 -14.48 2.92 -13.81
C ALA A 21 -14.29 4.34 -13.25
N GLU A 22 -14.97 4.64 -12.15
CA GLU A 22 -14.84 5.93 -11.47
C GLU A 22 -13.52 6.00 -10.71
N ILE A 23 -12.78 7.09 -10.88
CA ILE A 23 -11.59 7.41 -10.08
C ILE A 23 -12.04 8.40 -9.01
N SER A 24 -12.19 7.93 -7.78
CA SER A 24 -12.80 8.69 -6.67
C SER A 24 -11.79 9.31 -5.71
N GLY A 25 -10.49 9.01 -5.89
CA GLY A 25 -9.43 9.58 -5.04
C GLY A 25 -8.05 9.45 -5.67
N ILE A 26 -7.17 10.41 -5.34
CA ILE A 26 -5.77 10.45 -5.78
C ILE A 26 -4.87 10.54 -4.55
N VAL A 27 -3.97 9.55 -4.40
CA VAL A 27 -2.82 9.63 -3.51
C VAL A 27 -1.62 10.01 -4.36
N ALA A 28 -1.11 11.23 -4.15
CA ALA A 28 -0.06 11.81 -4.97
C ALA A 28 1.34 11.60 -4.37
N HIS A 29 2.38 12.06 -5.04
CA HIS A 29 3.74 12.06 -4.52
C HIS A 29 4.20 13.46 -4.14
N ALA A 30 4.80 13.59 -2.95
CA ALA A 30 5.56 14.77 -2.54
C ALA A 30 6.75 14.36 -1.67
N ASP A 31 7.81 15.15 -1.70
CA ASP A 31 8.94 14.99 -0.77
C ASP A 31 8.56 15.55 0.61
N LEU A 32 8.32 14.66 1.57
CA LEU A 32 7.92 15.01 2.93
C LEU A 32 9.07 15.62 3.76
N THR A 33 10.28 15.71 3.22
CA THR A 33 11.43 16.36 3.87
C THR A 33 11.56 17.86 3.56
N LEU A 34 10.66 18.42 2.75
CA LEU A 34 10.70 19.83 2.29
C LEU A 34 10.46 20.87 3.39
N GLY A 35 10.01 20.47 4.59
CA GLY A 35 9.70 21.42 5.65
C GLY A 35 8.52 22.34 5.29
N ASP A 36 8.70 23.67 5.43
CA ASP A 36 7.62 24.64 5.19
C ASP A 36 7.18 24.72 3.72
N GLU A 37 8.08 24.45 2.77
CA GLU A 37 7.75 24.40 1.34
C GLU A 37 6.73 23.29 1.01
N LEU A 38 6.59 22.28 1.85
CA LEU A 38 5.60 21.23 1.67
C LEU A 38 4.16 21.78 1.66
N ILE A 39 3.89 22.87 2.38
CA ILE A 39 2.56 23.51 2.43
C ILE A 39 2.11 23.93 1.02
N GLU A 40 3.03 24.58 0.28
CA GLU A 40 2.74 25.05 -1.09
C GLU A 40 2.58 23.86 -2.06
N VAL A 41 3.37 22.81 -1.89
CA VAL A 41 3.25 21.58 -2.68
C VAL A 41 1.89 20.91 -2.46
N LEU A 42 1.43 20.79 -1.21
CA LEU A 42 0.12 20.23 -0.89
C LEU A 42 -1.03 21.07 -1.48
N ALA A 43 -0.95 22.41 -1.35
CA ALA A 43 -1.92 23.32 -1.97
C ALA A 43 -1.94 23.15 -3.51
N GLY A 44 -0.79 22.95 -4.12
CA GLY A 44 -0.68 22.64 -5.55
C GLY A 44 -1.37 21.33 -5.93
N HIS A 45 -1.27 20.28 -5.09
CA HIS A 45 -2.00 19.02 -5.30
C HIS A 45 -3.51 19.17 -5.13
N GLU A 46 -3.96 19.95 -4.15
CA GLU A 46 -5.40 20.26 -3.99
C GLU A 46 -5.98 20.88 -5.27
N VAL A 47 -5.32 21.90 -5.80
CA VAL A 47 -5.75 22.56 -7.04
C VAL A 47 -5.68 21.61 -8.24
N SER A 48 -4.58 20.89 -8.40
CA SER A 48 -4.37 19.98 -9.54
C SER A 48 -5.25 18.73 -9.49
N GLY A 49 -5.64 18.30 -8.30
CA GLY A 49 -6.47 17.10 -8.08
C GLY A 49 -7.97 17.32 -8.25
N ASN A 50 -8.41 18.58 -8.43
CA ASN A 50 -9.82 18.93 -8.70
C ASN A 50 -10.80 18.21 -7.75
N GLY A 51 -10.53 18.27 -6.43
CA GLY A 51 -11.35 17.63 -5.39
C GLY A 51 -11.05 16.14 -5.15
N LEU A 52 -10.18 15.49 -5.93
CA LEU A 52 -9.84 14.08 -5.78
C LEU A 52 -8.60 13.82 -4.90
N PHE A 53 -7.81 14.84 -4.55
CA PHE A 53 -6.62 14.66 -3.73
C PHE A 53 -6.95 14.19 -2.30
N ARG A 54 -6.31 13.09 -1.84
CA ARG A 54 -6.59 12.46 -0.55
C ARG A 54 -5.37 12.33 0.37
N GLY A 55 -4.18 12.22 -0.19
CA GLY A 55 -2.98 11.96 0.60
C GLY A 55 -1.71 11.91 -0.22
N ILE A 56 -0.62 11.61 0.46
CA ILE A 56 0.72 11.52 -0.13
C ILE A 56 1.28 10.10 0.07
N ARG A 57 1.84 9.57 -0.99
CA ARG A 57 2.72 8.40 -0.97
C ARG A 57 4.16 8.84 -1.19
N HIS A 58 4.98 8.74 -0.16
CA HIS A 58 6.43 8.90 -0.22
C HIS A 58 7.07 7.60 0.22
N ALA A 59 7.54 6.81 -0.74
CA ALA A 59 8.07 5.47 -0.50
C ALA A 59 9.30 5.52 0.40
N GLY A 60 9.30 4.69 1.45
CA GLY A 60 10.44 4.50 2.35
C GLY A 60 11.33 3.32 1.97
N ALA A 61 10.99 2.59 0.90
CA ALA A 61 11.72 1.39 0.49
C ALA A 61 13.19 1.70 0.18
N CYS A 62 14.09 1.19 1.02
CA CYS A 62 15.54 1.30 0.92
C CYS A 62 16.13 -0.09 0.63
N ALA A 63 16.44 -0.37 -0.64
CA ALA A 63 16.92 -1.68 -1.06
C ALA A 63 18.32 -1.97 -0.55
N THR A 64 18.49 -3.07 0.20
CA THR A 64 19.82 -3.55 0.65
C THR A 64 20.57 -4.31 -0.43
N HIS A 65 19.86 -4.92 -1.39
CA HIS A 65 20.40 -5.67 -2.51
C HIS A 65 19.71 -5.24 -3.82
N PRO A 66 19.88 -3.96 -4.28
CA PRO A 66 19.06 -3.41 -5.35
C PRO A 66 19.23 -4.12 -6.70
N LYS A 67 20.38 -4.74 -6.96
CA LYS A 67 20.64 -5.47 -8.23
C LYS A 67 19.89 -6.80 -8.33
N GLU A 68 19.32 -7.28 -7.25
CA GLU A 68 18.60 -8.55 -7.16
C GLU A 68 17.08 -8.37 -7.19
N LEU A 69 16.62 -7.11 -7.25
CA LEU A 69 15.20 -6.76 -7.25
C LEU A 69 14.73 -6.30 -8.63
N PHE A 70 13.50 -6.62 -8.95
CA PHE A 70 12.82 -6.16 -10.15
C PHE A 70 12.45 -4.66 -10.03
N ILE A 71 12.00 -4.25 -8.84
CA ILE A 71 11.67 -2.84 -8.53
C ILE A 71 12.47 -2.43 -7.29
N PRO A 72 13.73 -1.98 -7.44
CA PRO A 72 14.54 -1.56 -6.29
C PRO A 72 14.05 -0.22 -5.74
N GLY A 73 13.73 -0.18 -4.46
CA GLY A 73 13.43 1.05 -3.73
C GLY A 73 14.70 1.88 -3.48
N GLY A 74 14.64 3.16 -3.77
CA GLY A 74 15.76 4.10 -3.69
C GLY A 74 15.70 5.09 -2.54
N ALA A 75 14.84 4.87 -1.53
CA ALA A 75 14.76 5.75 -0.37
C ALA A 75 16.09 5.80 0.42
N PRO A 76 16.44 6.94 1.02
CA PRO A 76 17.62 7.02 1.87
C PRO A 76 17.44 6.13 3.10
N LYS A 77 18.56 5.54 3.55
CA LYS A 77 18.57 4.74 4.77
C LYS A 77 18.12 5.59 5.97
N GLY A 78 17.18 5.08 6.76
CA GLY A 78 16.68 5.74 7.96
C GLY A 78 15.69 6.88 7.69
N LEU A 79 15.09 6.96 6.51
CA LEU A 79 14.12 8.00 6.16
C LEU A 79 13.01 8.14 7.21
N TYR A 80 12.47 7.05 7.72
CA TYR A 80 11.39 7.07 8.73
C TYR A 80 11.82 7.62 10.11
N ALA A 81 13.13 7.68 10.38
CA ALA A 81 13.68 8.30 11.57
C ALA A 81 14.07 9.77 11.35
N ASP A 82 14.12 10.25 10.11
CA ASP A 82 14.45 11.63 9.78
C ASP A 82 13.41 12.61 10.34
N GLN A 83 13.87 13.66 11.05
CA GLN A 83 12.98 14.60 11.73
C GLN A 83 12.19 15.48 10.76
N LYS A 84 12.76 15.82 9.61
CA LYS A 84 12.05 16.61 8.58
C LYS A 84 10.94 15.75 7.98
N PHE A 85 11.26 14.49 7.66
CA PHE A 85 10.27 13.52 7.17
C PHE A 85 9.10 13.34 8.16
N ARG A 86 9.40 13.07 9.44
CA ARG A 86 8.39 12.96 10.50
C ARG A 86 7.55 14.23 10.64
N THR A 87 8.17 15.40 10.47
CA THR A 87 7.45 16.68 10.48
C THR A 87 6.50 16.80 9.29
N GLY A 88 6.93 16.38 8.11
CA GLY A 88 6.07 16.32 6.91
C GLY A 88 4.90 15.35 7.09
N VAL A 89 5.13 14.15 7.64
CA VAL A 89 4.06 13.18 7.92
C VAL A 89 3.05 13.78 8.92
N ARG A 90 3.51 14.41 10.00
CA ARG A 90 2.59 15.10 10.94
C ARG A 90 1.84 16.27 10.31
N LEU A 91 2.43 16.95 9.33
CA LEU A 91 1.74 18.01 8.59
C LEU A 91 0.57 17.44 7.79
N LEU A 92 0.73 16.25 7.16
CA LEU A 92 -0.38 15.57 6.48
C LEU A 92 -1.55 15.35 7.43
N GLY A 93 -1.32 14.81 8.63
CA GLY A 93 -2.38 14.59 9.63
C GLY A 93 -3.09 15.89 10.01
N ARG A 94 -2.35 16.97 10.32
CA ARG A 94 -2.94 18.28 10.60
C ARG A 94 -3.80 18.85 9.46
N LYS A 95 -3.48 18.49 8.22
CA LYS A 95 -4.23 18.88 7.02
C LYS A 95 -5.35 17.90 6.67
N GLY A 96 -5.49 16.80 7.39
CA GLY A 96 -6.46 15.75 7.13
C GLY A 96 -6.14 14.87 5.92
N TYR A 97 -4.86 14.78 5.52
CA TYR A 97 -4.40 13.89 4.45
C TYR A 97 -3.84 12.60 5.00
N SER A 98 -3.94 11.52 4.21
CA SER A 98 -3.30 10.24 4.51
C SER A 98 -1.82 10.23 4.12
N TYR A 99 -1.08 9.34 4.76
CA TYR A 99 0.26 8.94 4.35
C TYR A 99 0.25 7.46 3.96
N ASP A 100 0.44 7.16 2.69
CA ASP A 100 0.61 5.82 2.17
C ASP A 100 2.10 5.49 2.09
N THR A 101 2.50 4.31 2.57
CA THR A 101 3.91 3.89 2.52
C THR A 101 4.13 2.69 1.63
N TRP A 102 5.28 2.66 0.98
CA TRP A 102 5.85 1.45 0.43
C TRP A 102 7.25 1.26 1.00
N HIS A 103 7.47 0.13 1.68
CA HIS A 103 8.77 -0.25 2.24
C HIS A 103 8.92 -1.77 2.24
N TYR A 104 10.12 -2.28 2.57
CA TYR A 104 10.36 -3.71 2.66
C TYR A 104 10.19 -4.24 4.09
N HIS A 105 9.86 -5.52 4.23
CA HIS A 105 9.57 -6.19 5.50
C HIS A 105 10.59 -5.92 6.61
N TYR A 106 11.87 -5.79 6.29
CA TYR A 106 12.91 -5.47 7.27
C TYR A 106 12.89 -4.02 7.78
N GLN A 107 12.04 -3.18 7.20
CA GLN A 107 11.78 -1.81 7.64
C GLN A 107 10.45 -1.67 8.42
N ASN A 108 9.74 -2.76 8.67
CA ASN A 108 8.48 -2.76 9.41
C ASN A 108 8.61 -2.10 10.79
N LYS A 109 9.73 -2.33 11.48
CA LYS A 109 10.00 -1.68 12.76
C LYS A 109 10.14 -0.16 12.61
N ASP A 110 10.82 0.30 11.58
CA ASP A 110 11.01 1.74 11.32
C ASP A 110 9.65 2.41 11.02
N PHE A 111 8.78 1.71 10.28
CA PHE A 111 7.41 2.18 10.02
C PHE A 111 6.56 2.22 11.29
N TYR A 112 6.64 1.21 12.15
CA TYR A 112 5.99 1.22 13.46
C TYR A 112 6.42 2.43 14.29
N GLU A 113 7.71 2.72 14.36
CA GLU A 113 8.24 3.89 15.08
C GLU A 113 7.80 5.22 14.46
N LEU A 114 7.63 5.27 13.13
CA LEU A 114 7.04 6.42 12.45
C LEU A 114 5.57 6.61 12.81
N ALA A 115 4.78 5.53 12.85
CA ALA A 115 3.36 5.58 13.23
C ALA A 115 3.16 6.12 14.65
N LEU A 116 3.98 5.68 15.60
CA LEU A 116 3.98 6.23 16.95
C LEU A 116 4.41 7.70 17.01
N ALA A 117 5.29 8.13 16.11
CA ALA A 117 5.76 9.52 16.06
C ALA A 117 4.76 10.49 15.40
N ALA A 118 3.75 10.00 14.74
CA ALA A 118 2.73 10.79 14.04
C ALA A 118 1.30 10.24 14.32
N PRO A 119 0.86 10.22 15.59
CA PRO A 119 -0.39 9.53 15.97
C PRO A 119 -1.65 10.14 15.36
N ASP A 120 -1.61 11.42 15.01
CA ASP A 120 -2.76 12.13 14.41
C ASP A 120 -2.81 12.00 12.88
N THR A 121 -1.88 11.26 12.27
CA THR A 121 -1.85 11.05 10.82
C THR A 121 -2.40 9.68 10.49
N GLN A 122 -3.42 9.61 9.62
CA GLN A 122 -3.88 8.34 9.07
C GLN A 122 -2.79 7.76 8.18
N MET A 123 -2.27 6.62 8.58
CA MET A 123 -1.18 5.94 7.87
C MET A 123 -1.67 4.65 7.23
N ILE A 124 -1.21 4.38 6.02
CA ILE A 124 -1.59 3.20 5.26
C ILE A 124 -0.34 2.33 5.05
N LEU A 125 -0.40 1.10 5.55
CA LEU A 125 0.59 0.07 5.28
C LEU A 125 0.30 -0.55 3.93
N ASP A 126 1.04 -0.17 2.87
CA ASP A 126 0.89 -0.75 1.55
C ASP A 126 1.57 -2.13 1.45
N HIS A 127 0.95 -3.02 0.70
CA HIS A 127 1.54 -4.27 0.20
C HIS A 127 2.14 -5.15 1.30
N PHE A 128 1.48 -5.22 2.47
CA PHE A 128 1.95 -6.03 3.60
C PHE A 128 3.35 -5.67 4.11
N GLY A 129 3.87 -4.45 3.84
CA GLY A 129 5.26 -4.11 4.07
C GLY A 129 6.22 -4.95 3.22
N THR A 130 5.81 -5.34 2.05
CA THR A 130 6.58 -6.00 0.96
C THR A 130 7.56 -7.08 1.45
N PRO A 131 7.06 -8.26 1.85
CA PRO A 131 7.92 -9.40 2.20
C PRO A 131 8.66 -9.91 0.96
N LEU A 132 9.98 -9.71 0.93
CA LEU A 132 10.83 -10.12 -0.19
C LEU A 132 11.04 -11.64 -0.21
N GLY A 133 11.08 -12.22 -1.42
CA GLY A 133 11.26 -13.64 -1.64
C GLY A 133 12.22 -13.98 -2.80
N VAL A 134 13.03 -13.02 -3.26
CA VAL A 134 14.00 -13.19 -4.35
C VAL A 134 15.42 -12.83 -3.89
N GLY A 135 16.42 -13.12 -4.71
CA GLY A 135 17.82 -12.79 -4.45
C GLY A 135 18.27 -13.27 -3.07
N TYR A 136 18.83 -12.38 -2.28
CA TYR A 136 19.30 -12.67 -0.91
C TYR A 136 18.23 -13.31 -0.02
N TYR A 137 16.93 -13.10 -0.31
CA TYR A 137 15.80 -13.60 0.48
C TYR A 137 15.17 -14.88 -0.08
N ALA A 138 15.62 -15.40 -1.23
CA ALA A 138 14.99 -16.53 -1.92
C ALA A 138 14.89 -17.81 -1.08
N ASP A 139 15.93 -18.10 -0.30
CA ASP A 139 16.03 -19.26 0.60
C ASP A 139 15.60 -18.96 2.05
N LYS A 140 15.16 -17.73 2.34
CA LYS A 140 14.82 -17.25 3.70
C LYS A 140 13.34 -17.02 3.92
N LYS A 141 12.48 -17.37 2.96
CA LYS A 141 11.04 -17.06 2.98
C LYS A 141 10.35 -17.46 4.30
N ALA A 142 10.65 -18.64 4.83
CA ALA A 142 10.07 -19.10 6.09
C ALA A 142 10.46 -18.21 7.28
N GLY A 143 11.72 -17.78 7.34
CA GLY A 143 12.23 -16.86 8.37
C GLY A 143 11.65 -15.47 8.22
N VAL A 144 11.58 -14.96 6.98
CA VAL A 144 10.92 -13.68 6.64
C VAL A 144 9.46 -13.71 7.08
N PHE A 145 8.71 -14.74 6.72
CA PHE A 145 7.29 -14.87 7.09
C PHE A 145 7.09 -14.93 8.60
N LYS A 146 7.93 -15.67 9.33
CA LYS A 146 7.86 -15.75 10.79
C LYS A 146 8.07 -14.39 11.45
N GLN A 147 9.09 -13.63 11.05
CA GLN A 147 9.37 -12.30 11.59
C GLN A 147 8.28 -11.31 11.15
N TRP A 148 7.89 -11.33 9.88
CA TRP A 148 6.83 -10.51 9.33
C TRP A 148 5.52 -10.62 10.11
N LYS A 149 5.12 -11.82 10.52
CA LYS A 149 3.91 -12.00 11.35
C LYS A 149 4.00 -11.26 12.69
N GLN A 150 5.17 -11.24 13.31
CA GLN A 150 5.37 -10.52 14.57
C GLN A 150 5.31 -9.00 14.34
N ASP A 151 5.91 -8.55 13.26
CA ASP A 151 5.95 -7.12 12.90
C ASP A 151 4.55 -6.59 12.56
N ILE A 152 3.76 -7.33 11.76
CA ILE A 152 2.38 -6.97 11.41
C ILE A 152 1.52 -6.87 12.66
N LYS A 153 1.63 -7.85 13.57
CA LYS A 153 0.92 -7.79 14.85
C LYS A 153 1.28 -6.54 15.63
N LYS A 154 2.57 -6.15 15.63
CA LYS A 154 3.03 -4.97 16.35
C LYS A 154 2.55 -3.67 15.69
N ILE A 155 2.56 -3.58 14.37
CA ILE A 155 2.06 -2.43 13.62
C ILE A 155 0.55 -2.25 13.86
N ALA A 156 -0.20 -3.35 13.94
CA ALA A 156 -1.64 -3.32 14.18
C ALA A 156 -2.05 -2.74 15.55
N GLU A 157 -1.12 -2.66 16.51
CA GLU A 157 -1.35 -1.96 17.79
C GLU A 157 -1.45 -0.43 17.62
N CYS A 158 -1.05 0.13 16.47
CA CYS A 158 -1.18 1.55 16.17
C CYS A 158 -2.57 1.84 15.60
N ASP A 159 -3.41 2.56 16.35
CA ASP A 159 -4.80 2.88 15.94
C ASP A 159 -4.87 3.76 14.69
N ASN A 160 -3.83 4.53 14.41
CA ASN A 160 -3.72 5.39 13.23
C ASN A 160 -3.23 4.66 11.97
N VAL A 161 -3.05 3.32 12.02
CA VAL A 161 -2.62 2.53 10.87
C VAL A 161 -3.76 1.65 10.36
N VAL A 162 -3.94 1.64 9.05
CA VAL A 162 -4.77 0.66 8.32
C VAL A 162 -3.89 -0.10 7.32
N ALA A 163 -4.29 -1.31 6.97
CA ALA A 163 -3.56 -2.16 6.03
C ALA A 163 -4.24 -2.16 4.66
N LYS A 164 -3.48 -1.82 3.62
CA LYS A 164 -3.86 -2.03 2.23
C LYS A 164 -3.32 -3.37 1.77
N ILE A 165 -4.22 -4.36 1.72
CA ILE A 165 -3.88 -5.78 1.56
C ILE A 165 -3.98 -6.22 0.11
N GLY A 166 -2.82 -6.25 -0.54
CA GLY A 166 -2.58 -6.64 -1.92
C GLY A 166 -1.11 -6.47 -2.28
N GLY A 167 -0.76 -6.63 -3.55
CA GLY A 167 0.62 -6.39 -4.01
C GLY A 167 1.60 -7.54 -3.78
N LEU A 168 1.15 -8.72 -3.33
CA LEU A 168 2.03 -9.88 -3.16
C LEU A 168 2.34 -10.61 -4.47
N ALA A 169 1.67 -10.27 -5.57
CA ALA A 169 2.00 -10.84 -6.87
C ALA A 169 3.16 -10.10 -7.58
N MET A 170 3.75 -9.08 -6.95
CA MET A 170 4.98 -8.47 -7.46
C MET A 170 6.08 -9.51 -7.63
N PRO A 171 6.93 -9.40 -8.68
CA PRO A 171 8.07 -10.30 -8.89
C PRO A 171 8.96 -10.48 -7.66
N ASP A 172 9.20 -9.40 -6.92
CA ASP A 172 10.11 -9.34 -5.76
C ASP A 172 9.62 -10.14 -4.54
N ASN A 173 8.32 -10.48 -4.47
CA ASN A 173 7.79 -11.36 -3.43
C ASN A 173 8.14 -12.84 -3.66
N GLY A 174 8.64 -13.20 -4.86
CA GLY A 174 9.28 -14.48 -5.12
C GLY A 174 8.33 -15.66 -5.35
N PHE A 175 7.09 -15.42 -5.79
CA PHE A 175 6.19 -16.50 -6.26
C PHE A 175 6.56 -16.97 -7.67
N GLY A 176 7.33 -16.19 -8.44
CA GLY A 176 7.89 -16.59 -9.72
C GLY A 176 6.89 -16.61 -10.88
N TRP A 177 5.66 -16.17 -10.66
CA TRP A 177 4.58 -16.24 -11.66
C TRP A 177 4.86 -15.43 -12.92
N HIS A 178 5.55 -14.29 -12.79
CA HIS A 178 5.94 -13.43 -13.91
C HIS A 178 6.85 -14.10 -14.95
N ASN A 179 7.49 -15.22 -14.59
CA ASN A 179 8.40 -15.98 -15.47
C ASN A 179 7.70 -17.19 -16.13
N ARG A 180 6.42 -17.42 -15.85
CA ARG A 180 5.68 -18.60 -16.33
C ARG A 180 4.96 -18.29 -17.64
N SER A 181 4.88 -19.28 -18.51
CA SER A 181 4.07 -19.22 -19.73
C SER A 181 2.56 -19.21 -19.44
N THR A 182 2.15 -19.82 -18.33
CA THR A 182 0.76 -19.84 -17.86
C THR A 182 0.69 -19.13 -16.52
N PRO A 183 -0.04 -18.01 -16.40
CA PRO A 183 -0.28 -17.34 -15.14
C PRO A 183 -0.98 -18.25 -14.13
N PRO A 184 -0.92 -17.95 -12.82
CA PRO A 184 -1.66 -18.67 -11.81
C PRO A 184 -3.17 -18.52 -12.03
N ASP A 185 -3.94 -19.50 -11.62
CA ASP A 185 -5.37 -19.35 -11.42
C ASP A 185 -5.67 -18.85 -9.99
N SER A 186 -6.96 -18.65 -9.68
CA SER A 186 -7.35 -18.12 -8.37
C SER A 186 -7.18 -19.14 -7.22
N ASP A 187 -7.14 -20.44 -7.48
CA ASP A 187 -6.91 -21.43 -6.45
C ASP A 187 -5.42 -21.50 -6.09
N GLU A 188 -4.54 -21.46 -7.07
CA GLU A 188 -3.09 -21.35 -6.85
C GLU A 188 -2.73 -20.05 -6.12
N PHE A 189 -3.38 -18.93 -6.47
CA PHE A 189 -3.20 -17.68 -5.75
C PHE A 189 -3.58 -17.82 -4.26
N VAL A 190 -4.75 -18.43 -3.98
CA VAL A 190 -5.22 -18.66 -2.61
C VAL A 190 -4.25 -19.56 -1.84
N GLU A 191 -3.86 -20.70 -2.42
CA GLU A 191 -2.92 -21.62 -1.80
C GLU A 191 -1.61 -20.94 -1.41
N ALA A 192 -1.09 -20.08 -2.29
CA ALA A 192 0.21 -19.43 -2.10
C ALA A 192 0.19 -18.24 -1.12
N GLN A 193 -0.91 -17.50 -1.04
CA GLN A 193 -0.90 -16.18 -0.38
C GLN A 193 -1.89 -16.01 0.76
N ARG A 194 -2.88 -16.90 0.94
CA ARG A 194 -3.95 -16.74 1.93
C ARG A 194 -3.43 -16.46 3.35
N ASP A 195 -2.33 -17.05 3.75
CA ASP A 195 -1.80 -16.92 5.10
C ASP A 195 -1.33 -15.49 5.42
N TYR A 196 -0.86 -14.74 4.42
CA TYR A 196 -0.54 -13.32 4.57
C TYR A 196 -1.81 -12.49 4.78
N TYR A 197 -2.85 -12.76 3.98
CA TYR A 197 -4.12 -12.05 4.08
C TYR A 197 -4.81 -12.32 5.41
N LEU A 198 -5.01 -13.59 5.76
CA LEU A 198 -5.71 -13.97 6.97
C LEU A 198 -5.00 -13.49 8.23
N HIS A 199 -3.66 -13.59 8.29
CA HIS A 199 -2.90 -13.08 9.42
C HIS A 199 -3.03 -11.54 9.56
N THR A 200 -3.02 -10.80 8.46
CA THR A 200 -3.17 -9.35 8.50
C THR A 200 -4.58 -8.95 8.94
N ILE A 201 -5.61 -9.63 8.40
CA ILE A 201 -7.01 -9.39 8.80
C ILE A 201 -7.22 -9.75 10.27
N ASP A 202 -6.63 -10.84 10.77
CA ASP A 202 -6.69 -11.23 12.20
C ASP A 202 -6.05 -10.17 13.11
N CYS A 203 -4.96 -9.55 12.68
CA CYS A 203 -4.26 -8.54 13.47
C CYS A 203 -4.95 -7.17 13.47
N PHE A 204 -5.41 -6.70 12.30
CA PHE A 204 -6.00 -5.36 12.13
C PHE A 204 -7.51 -5.34 12.34
N GLY A 205 -8.20 -6.46 12.10
CA GLY A 205 -9.64 -6.51 11.93
C GLY A 205 -10.08 -6.07 10.51
N PRO A 206 -11.24 -6.56 10.04
CA PRO A 206 -11.77 -6.22 8.71
C PRO A 206 -11.92 -4.71 8.48
N ASP A 207 -12.34 -3.96 9.50
CA ASP A 207 -12.57 -2.49 9.42
C ASP A 207 -11.29 -1.67 9.28
N ARG A 208 -10.12 -2.27 9.45
CA ARG A 208 -8.82 -1.63 9.19
C ARG A 208 -8.01 -2.33 8.10
N CYS A 209 -8.69 -3.13 7.26
CA CYS A 209 -8.13 -3.73 6.05
C CYS A 209 -8.89 -3.23 4.83
N MET A 210 -8.18 -2.99 3.72
CA MET A 210 -8.78 -2.70 2.42
C MET A 210 -8.04 -3.45 1.33
N PHE A 211 -8.77 -4.12 0.45
CA PHE A 211 -8.18 -4.81 -0.70
C PHE A 211 -7.69 -3.82 -1.74
N GLU A 212 -6.60 -4.19 -2.39
CA GLU A 212 -6.04 -3.47 -3.51
C GLU A 212 -5.60 -4.43 -4.62
N SER A 213 -5.47 -3.91 -5.84
CA SER A 213 -4.95 -4.69 -6.96
C SER A 213 -3.44 -4.56 -7.14
N ASN A 214 -2.85 -3.46 -6.68
CA ASN A 214 -1.48 -3.04 -7.02
C ASN A 214 -1.21 -3.02 -8.55
N PHE A 215 -2.26 -2.78 -9.37
CA PHE A 215 -2.10 -2.66 -10.81
C PHE A 215 -1.55 -1.26 -11.16
N PRO A 216 -0.62 -1.18 -12.12
CA PRO A 216 -0.25 -2.23 -13.10
C PRO A 216 0.86 -3.19 -12.66
N VAL A 217 1.45 -3.07 -11.48
CA VAL A 217 2.63 -3.86 -11.09
C VAL A 217 2.31 -5.35 -11.00
N ASP A 218 1.25 -5.74 -10.31
CA ASP A 218 0.90 -7.15 -10.17
C ASP A 218 0.45 -7.80 -11.50
N ARG A 219 0.14 -7.00 -12.54
CA ARG A 219 -0.17 -7.49 -13.89
C ARG A 219 0.95 -8.33 -14.52
N PHE A 220 2.19 -8.14 -14.09
CA PHE A 220 3.30 -9.00 -14.55
C PHE A 220 3.11 -10.46 -14.16
N SER A 221 2.34 -10.74 -13.13
CA SER A 221 2.19 -12.08 -12.54
C SER A 221 0.78 -12.64 -12.62
N ILE A 222 -0.26 -11.80 -12.54
CA ILE A 222 -1.65 -12.24 -12.37
C ILE A 222 -2.61 -11.31 -13.13
N SER A 223 -3.73 -11.85 -13.62
CA SER A 223 -4.79 -11.03 -14.22
C SER A 223 -5.71 -10.45 -13.15
N TYR A 224 -6.30 -9.28 -13.44
CA TYR A 224 -7.23 -8.61 -12.53
C TYR A 224 -8.41 -9.50 -12.09
N PRO A 225 -9.12 -10.22 -13.01
CA PRO A 225 -10.20 -11.11 -12.60
C PRO A 225 -9.75 -12.26 -11.70
N VAL A 226 -8.57 -12.84 -11.96
CA VAL A 226 -8.03 -13.93 -11.15
C VAL A 226 -7.70 -13.45 -9.75
N LEU A 227 -7.06 -12.27 -9.63
CA LEU A 227 -6.77 -11.64 -8.34
C LEU A 227 -8.05 -11.47 -7.52
N TYR A 228 -9.07 -10.78 -8.04
CA TYR A 228 -10.30 -10.52 -7.29
C TYR A 228 -11.12 -11.78 -7.00
N ASN A 229 -11.09 -12.79 -7.88
CA ASN A 229 -11.68 -14.09 -7.57
C ASN A 229 -10.94 -14.79 -6.42
N GLY A 230 -9.62 -14.69 -6.38
CA GLY A 230 -8.82 -15.22 -5.27
C GLY A 230 -9.10 -14.49 -3.96
N LEU A 231 -9.18 -13.16 -3.96
CA LEU A 231 -9.54 -12.37 -2.77
C LEU A 231 -10.92 -12.79 -2.21
N LYS A 232 -11.93 -12.95 -3.08
CA LYS A 232 -13.26 -13.44 -2.67
C LYS A 232 -13.22 -14.85 -2.07
N LYS A 233 -12.37 -15.73 -2.60
CA LYS A 233 -12.16 -17.08 -2.04
C LYS A 233 -11.48 -17.04 -0.67
N ILE A 234 -10.49 -16.15 -0.47
CA ILE A 234 -9.79 -16.02 0.83
C ILE A 234 -10.75 -15.65 1.95
N VAL A 235 -11.72 -14.79 1.67
CA VAL A 235 -12.67 -14.27 2.67
C VAL A 235 -14.06 -14.90 2.57
N ILE A 236 -14.18 -16.08 1.99
CA ILE A 236 -15.49 -16.71 1.71
C ILE A 236 -16.31 -16.94 3.00
N ASP A 237 -15.64 -17.25 4.10
CA ASP A 237 -16.26 -17.57 5.39
C ASP A 237 -16.50 -16.32 6.28
N PHE A 238 -16.11 -15.13 5.83
CA PHE A 238 -16.39 -13.88 6.53
C PHE A 238 -17.85 -13.45 6.31
N SER A 239 -18.40 -12.63 7.23
CA SER A 239 -19.74 -12.07 7.05
C SER A 239 -19.77 -11.07 5.88
N GLU A 240 -20.97 -10.75 5.38
CA GLU A 240 -21.11 -9.78 4.29
C GLU A 240 -20.63 -8.39 4.73
N GLU A 241 -20.88 -8.00 5.99
CA GLU A 241 -20.41 -6.74 6.56
C GLU A 241 -18.87 -6.65 6.59
N GLU A 242 -18.19 -7.76 6.95
CA GLU A 242 -16.73 -7.81 6.95
C GLU A 242 -16.15 -7.79 5.53
N LYS A 243 -16.83 -8.45 4.59
CA LYS A 243 -16.46 -8.40 3.16
C LYS A 243 -16.62 -6.98 2.62
N ASP A 244 -17.76 -6.33 2.89
CA ASP A 244 -18.02 -4.96 2.46
C ASP A 244 -17.01 -3.98 3.07
N ALA A 245 -16.62 -4.18 4.35
CA ALA A 245 -15.55 -3.40 4.96
C ALA A 245 -14.25 -3.49 4.14
N MET A 246 -13.78 -4.71 3.83
CA MET A 246 -12.50 -4.93 3.14
C MET A 246 -12.53 -4.56 1.66
N PHE A 247 -13.66 -4.77 0.95
CA PHE A 247 -13.76 -4.48 -0.49
C PHE A 247 -14.11 -3.03 -0.81
N TYR A 248 -14.75 -2.30 0.13
CA TYR A 248 -15.28 -0.98 -0.14
C TYR A 248 -15.21 -0.01 1.05
N ASN A 249 -15.92 -0.29 2.17
CA ASN A 249 -16.22 0.70 3.21
C ASN A 249 -14.97 1.27 3.90
N THR A 250 -13.93 0.45 4.10
CA THR A 250 -12.66 0.93 4.69
C THR A 250 -11.98 1.94 3.78
N ALA A 251 -11.89 1.64 2.47
CA ALA A 251 -11.29 2.58 1.52
C ALA A 251 -12.12 3.88 1.41
N GLU A 252 -13.45 3.76 1.33
CA GLU A 252 -14.37 4.91 1.30
C GLU A 252 -14.15 5.82 2.51
N ARG A 253 -14.14 5.27 3.71
CA ARG A 253 -13.94 6.01 4.96
C ARG A 253 -12.55 6.65 5.05
N ILE A 254 -11.50 5.87 4.75
CA ILE A 254 -10.11 6.33 4.93
C ILE A 254 -9.74 7.40 3.91
N TYR A 255 -10.12 7.23 2.67
CA TYR A 255 -9.84 8.20 1.60
C TYR A 255 -10.98 9.18 1.34
N ARG A 256 -12.09 9.10 2.10
CA ARG A 256 -13.27 10.00 1.94
C ARG A 256 -13.75 10.02 0.50
N LEU A 257 -14.01 8.84 -0.05
CA LEU A 257 -14.49 8.66 -1.42
C LEU A 257 -16.01 8.94 -1.42
N HIS A 258 -16.46 9.87 -2.24
CA HIS A 258 -17.87 10.29 -2.33
C HIS A 258 -18.30 10.36 -3.78
#